data_d8d3d888491d8618ccf0435d6d73f3a7
#
_entry.id   d8d3d888491d8618ccf0435d6d73f3a7
#
_cell.length_a   1.000
_cell.length_b   1.000
_cell.length_c   1.000
_cell.angle_alpha   90.00
_cell.angle_beta   90.00
_cell.angle_gamma   90.00
#
_symmetry.space_group_name_H-M   'P 1'
#
loop_
_entity.id
_entity.type
_entity.pdbx_description
1 polymer ?
#
loop_
_entity_poly.entity_id
_entity_poly.type
_entity_poly.pdbx_seq_one_letter_code
_entity_poly.pdbx_strand_id
1 'polypeptide(L)'
;MLRNTNDLQGYAIQATDGPIGHVKDFYFDDQAWVIRYLVVDTGTWLSSREVLVSPMALGMPNWSDKVLPASMTKEQVKNSPDIDTNKPVSRQHEIEQLNYYGYPYYWGGTSLWGGEMGPNMIMPGYEGRAVAPLPVRTESEKAQERTRAAAREDDDPHLRSCKAVMGYHIHAADGDIGHVQGLLLDEATWAIRYLVVDTSNWWLGHKVLIVPQWVDNISWADAKVSVNLSRQAVQDAPVYNPAETLERKHEDDFFKHYGRANYWDH
;
A
#
# COMPACT_ATOMS: atom_id res chain seq x y z
N MET A 1 -4.45 -10.22 -9.15
CA MET A 1 -3.80 -9.60 -10.34
C MET A 1 -2.92 -8.45 -9.84
N LEU A 2 -1.83 -8.12 -10.58
CA LEU A 2 -0.97 -6.98 -10.21
C LEU A 2 -1.43 -5.70 -10.91
N ARG A 3 -1.44 -4.58 -10.16
CA ARG A 3 -1.79 -3.25 -10.69
C ARG A 3 -0.76 -2.21 -10.28
N ASN A 4 -0.49 -1.28 -11.18
CA ASN A 4 0.35 -0.14 -10.86
C ASN A 4 -0.44 0.87 -10.01
N THR A 5 0.16 1.34 -8.93
CA THR A 5 -0.46 2.38 -8.08
C THR A 5 -0.81 3.65 -8.86
N ASN A 6 -0.01 3.98 -9.88
CA ASN A 6 -0.28 5.14 -10.74
C ASN A 6 -1.59 5.01 -11.52
N ASP A 7 -1.95 3.78 -11.94
CA ASP A 7 -3.18 3.52 -12.70
C ASP A 7 -4.44 3.62 -11.82
N LEU A 8 -4.28 3.48 -10.50
CA LEU A 8 -5.36 3.59 -9.52
C LEU A 8 -5.60 5.02 -9.04
N GLN A 9 -4.70 5.95 -9.35
CA GLN A 9 -4.92 7.36 -9.07
C GLN A 9 -6.11 7.89 -9.88
N GLY A 10 -6.92 8.74 -9.27
CA GLY A 10 -8.13 9.28 -9.88
C GLY A 10 -9.34 8.33 -9.85
N TYR A 11 -9.21 7.10 -9.33
CA TYR A 11 -10.36 6.22 -9.12
C TYR A 11 -11.33 6.86 -8.14
N ALA A 12 -12.62 6.81 -8.46
CA ALA A 12 -13.67 7.32 -7.60
C ALA A 12 -13.91 6.37 -6.42
N ILE A 13 -14.07 6.92 -5.22
CA ILE A 13 -14.51 6.17 -4.04
C ILE A 13 -16.01 6.40 -3.87
N GLN A 14 -16.76 5.31 -3.89
CA GLN A 14 -18.21 5.31 -3.76
C GLN A 14 -18.62 4.77 -2.40
N ALA A 15 -19.09 5.67 -1.52
CA ALA A 15 -19.70 5.29 -0.24
C ALA A 15 -21.11 4.70 -0.46
N THR A 16 -21.72 4.17 0.59
CA THR A 16 -23.08 3.58 0.55
C THR A 16 -24.18 4.61 0.22
N ASP A 17 -23.92 5.88 0.49
CA ASP A 17 -24.86 7.01 0.34
C ASP A 17 -24.39 8.07 -0.68
N GLY A 18 -23.36 7.77 -1.48
CA GLY A 18 -22.88 8.64 -2.56
C GLY A 18 -21.38 8.71 -2.72
N PRO A 19 -20.88 9.49 -3.70
CA PRO A 19 -19.43 9.60 -3.94
C PRO A 19 -18.75 10.36 -2.79
N ILE A 20 -17.57 9.86 -2.40
CA ILE A 20 -16.69 10.49 -1.40
C ILE A 20 -15.70 11.43 -2.08
N GLY A 21 -15.04 10.97 -3.12
CA GLY A 21 -13.96 11.68 -3.81
C GLY A 21 -13.14 10.76 -4.70
N HIS A 22 -11.89 11.12 -4.91
CA HIS A 22 -10.99 10.38 -5.80
C HIS A 22 -9.68 10.04 -5.10
N VAL A 23 -9.13 8.88 -5.45
CA VAL A 23 -7.82 8.45 -4.96
C VAL A 23 -6.75 9.43 -5.43
N LYS A 24 -6.04 10.03 -4.48
CA LYS A 24 -4.94 10.96 -4.73
C LYS A 24 -3.59 10.28 -4.54
N ASP A 25 -3.47 9.44 -3.51
CA ASP A 25 -2.23 8.76 -3.14
C ASP A 25 -2.54 7.49 -2.34
N PHE A 26 -1.50 6.75 -1.97
CA PHE A 26 -1.56 5.58 -1.10
C PHE A 26 -0.52 5.71 -0.01
N TYR A 27 -0.86 5.28 1.20
CA TYR A 27 0.11 5.05 2.26
C TYR A 27 0.38 3.58 2.42
N PHE A 28 1.66 3.22 2.42
CA PHE A 28 2.12 1.85 2.63
C PHE A 28 2.98 1.74 3.88
N ASP A 29 2.92 0.59 4.50
CA ASP A 29 3.79 0.16 5.58
C ASP A 29 5.15 -0.21 5.00
N ASP A 30 6.21 0.53 5.36
CA ASP A 30 7.55 0.38 4.80
C ASP A 30 8.30 -0.86 5.34
N GLN A 31 7.76 -1.53 6.35
CA GLN A 31 8.27 -2.79 6.87
C GLN A 31 7.63 -3.99 6.16
N ALA A 32 6.29 -3.97 6.05
CA ALA A 32 5.53 -5.06 5.44
C ALA A 32 5.31 -4.90 3.94
N TRP A 33 5.54 -3.71 3.38
CA TRP A 33 5.27 -3.34 1.99
C TRP A 33 3.80 -3.59 1.58
N VAL A 34 2.88 -3.17 2.44
CA VAL A 34 1.44 -3.31 2.25
C VAL A 34 0.78 -1.94 2.26
N ILE A 35 -0.08 -1.67 1.28
CA ILE A 35 -0.93 -0.47 1.26
C ILE A 35 -1.92 -0.57 2.44
N ARG A 36 -1.86 0.38 3.35
CA ARG A 36 -2.74 0.44 4.52
C ARG A 36 -3.87 1.43 4.36
N TYR A 37 -3.64 2.50 3.60
CA TYR A 37 -4.65 3.52 3.35
C TYR A 37 -4.56 4.09 1.94
N LEU A 38 -5.71 4.44 1.41
CA LEU A 38 -5.87 5.32 0.27
C LEU A 38 -6.03 6.75 0.82
N VAL A 39 -5.31 7.69 0.26
CA VAL A 39 -5.54 9.12 0.46
C VAL A 39 -6.56 9.58 -0.57
N VAL A 40 -7.70 10.04 -0.10
CA VAL A 40 -8.84 10.42 -0.95
C VAL A 40 -9.07 11.92 -0.84
N ASP A 41 -8.98 12.61 -1.98
CA ASP A 41 -9.40 14.00 -2.08
C ASP A 41 -10.92 14.05 -2.20
N THR A 42 -11.57 14.68 -1.22
CA THR A 42 -13.03 14.75 -1.16
C THR A 42 -13.62 15.83 -2.08
N GLY A 43 -12.77 16.66 -2.70
CA GLY A 43 -13.25 17.77 -3.53
C GLY A 43 -14.09 18.79 -2.74
N THR A 44 -15.03 19.42 -3.41
CA THR A 44 -15.77 20.57 -2.84
C THR A 44 -16.77 20.22 -1.73
N TRP A 45 -17.27 18.98 -1.67
CA TRP A 45 -18.32 18.64 -0.70
C TRP A 45 -17.83 18.61 0.76
N LEU A 46 -16.52 18.42 0.99
CA LEU A 46 -15.88 18.49 2.31
C LEU A 46 -14.68 19.46 2.29
N SER A 47 -14.82 20.59 1.59
CA SER A 47 -13.82 21.68 1.54
C SER A 47 -12.41 21.20 1.10
N SER A 48 -12.36 20.26 0.16
CA SER A 48 -11.13 19.62 -0.34
C SER A 48 -10.26 18.98 0.76
N ARG A 49 -10.89 18.52 1.83
CA ARG A 49 -10.22 17.74 2.88
C ARG A 49 -9.75 16.42 2.32
N GLU A 50 -8.53 16.04 2.64
CA GLU A 50 -8.04 14.70 2.37
C GLU A 50 -8.40 13.76 3.53
N VAL A 51 -8.85 12.55 3.19
CA VAL A 51 -9.24 11.55 4.18
C VAL A 51 -8.57 10.21 3.89
N LEU A 52 -8.37 9.41 4.92
CA LEU A 52 -7.84 8.06 4.77
C LEU A 52 -8.96 7.04 4.67
N VAL A 53 -8.88 6.20 3.66
CA VAL A 53 -9.76 5.05 3.46
C VAL A 53 -8.92 3.77 3.51
N SER A 54 -9.18 2.90 4.49
CA SER A 54 -8.51 1.62 4.56
C SER A 54 -9.02 0.66 3.48
N PRO A 55 -8.15 -0.17 2.88
CA PRO A 55 -8.59 -1.31 2.04
C PRO A 55 -9.59 -2.24 2.72
N MET A 56 -9.63 -2.29 4.05
CA MET A 56 -10.64 -3.05 4.81
C MET A 56 -12.08 -2.57 4.55
N ALA A 57 -12.25 -1.30 4.16
CA ALA A 57 -13.54 -0.73 3.83
C ALA A 57 -13.97 -0.99 2.38
N LEU A 58 -13.03 -1.40 1.52
CA LEU A 58 -13.29 -1.48 0.10
C LEU A 58 -13.96 -2.81 -0.27
N GLY A 59 -14.96 -2.73 -1.13
CA GLY A 59 -15.57 -3.87 -1.78
C GLY A 59 -14.85 -4.26 -3.08
N MET A 60 -15.52 -5.08 -3.87
CA MET A 60 -15.01 -5.48 -5.20
C MET A 60 -14.89 -4.27 -6.12
N PRO A 61 -13.68 -3.95 -6.61
CA PRO A 61 -13.48 -2.83 -7.51
C PRO A 61 -14.22 -3.01 -8.84
N ASN A 62 -14.84 -1.95 -9.33
CA ASN A 62 -15.28 -1.88 -10.71
C ASN A 62 -14.17 -1.26 -11.55
N TRP A 63 -13.36 -2.11 -12.16
CA TRP A 63 -12.18 -1.70 -12.91
C TRP A 63 -12.52 -0.95 -14.20
N SER A 64 -13.65 -1.31 -14.86
CA SER A 64 -14.07 -0.65 -16.10
C SER A 64 -14.50 0.78 -15.88
N ASP A 65 -15.23 1.04 -14.80
CA ASP A 65 -15.78 2.36 -14.47
C ASP A 65 -14.84 3.17 -13.57
N LYS A 66 -13.71 2.57 -13.16
CA LYS A 66 -12.74 3.17 -12.24
C LYS A 66 -13.36 3.59 -10.90
N VAL A 67 -14.14 2.69 -10.32
CA VAL A 67 -14.85 2.92 -9.05
C VAL A 67 -14.43 1.86 -8.02
N LEU A 68 -14.11 2.34 -6.83
CA LEU A 68 -13.86 1.54 -5.63
C LEU A 68 -15.03 1.74 -4.67
N PRO A 69 -15.95 0.76 -4.52
CA PRO A 69 -17.02 0.86 -3.54
C PRO A 69 -16.47 0.74 -2.12
N ALA A 70 -17.02 1.50 -1.19
CA ALA A 70 -16.61 1.52 0.21
C ALA A 70 -17.80 1.35 1.16
N SER A 71 -17.62 0.51 2.19
CA SER A 71 -18.62 0.18 3.21
C SER A 71 -18.72 1.23 4.32
N MET A 72 -18.76 2.50 3.94
CA MET A 72 -18.89 3.64 4.84
C MET A 72 -19.90 4.64 4.29
N THR A 73 -20.36 5.56 5.13
CA THR A 73 -21.22 6.68 4.75
C THR A 73 -20.41 7.98 4.63
N LYS A 74 -20.95 8.94 3.90
CA LYS A 74 -20.38 10.31 3.82
C LYS A 74 -20.31 10.96 5.20
N GLU A 75 -21.29 10.70 6.06
CA GLU A 75 -21.29 11.22 7.43
C GLU A 75 -20.12 10.65 8.25
N GLN A 76 -19.84 9.35 8.15
CA GLN A 76 -18.67 8.74 8.77
C GLN A 76 -17.37 9.37 8.24
N VAL A 77 -17.26 9.59 6.94
CA VAL A 77 -16.09 10.24 6.35
C VAL A 77 -15.93 11.68 6.84
N LYS A 78 -17.03 12.43 6.93
CA LYS A 78 -17.03 13.82 7.43
C LYS A 78 -16.51 13.92 8.87
N ASN A 79 -16.88 12.96 9.72
CA ASN A 79 -16.56 12.96 11.14
C ASN A 79 -15.29 12.11 11.46
N SER A 80 -14.60 11.59 10.46
CA SER A 80 -13.36 10.83 10.66
C SER A 80 -12.24 11.69 11.26
N PRO A 81 -11.27 11.10 11.95
CA PRO A 81 -10.11 11.82 12.45
C PRO A 81 -9.44 12.67 11.36
N ASP A 82 -9.01 13.86 11.72
CA ASP A 82 -8.28 14.74 10.81
C ASP A 82 -6.84 14.28 10.68
N ILE A 83 -6.26 14.41 9.48
CA ILE A 83 -4.91 13.96 9.21
C ILE A 83 -4.16 14.95 8.34
N ASP A 84 -2.90 15.22 8.69
CA ASP A 84 -1.97 15.95 7.85
C ASP A 84 -1.31 14.98 6.85
N THR A 85 -1.85 14.93 5.64
CA THR A 85 -1.35 14.05 4.58
C THR A 85 0.00 14.46 3.99
N ASN A 86 0.58 15.58 4.45
CA ASN A 86 1.93 15.99 4.08
C ASN A 86 3.01 15.38 4.99
N LYS A 87 2.60 14.66 6.02
CA LYS A 87 3.49 14.00 6.97
C LYS A 87 3.28 12.48 6.95
N PRO A 88 4.32 11.72 7.29
CA PRO A 88 4.15 10.30 7.56
C PRO A 88 3.14 10.06 8.68
N VAL A 89 2.31 9.03 8.54
CA VAL A 89 1.27 8.72 9.53
C VAL A 89 1.88 7.95 10.69
N SER A 90 1.66 8.45 11.90
CA SER A 90 2.11 7.78 13.11
C SER A 90 1.16 6.64 13.51
N ARG A 91 1.69 5.69 14.28
CA ARG A 91 0.89 4.57 14.83
C ARG A 91 -0.29 5.07 15.69
N GLN A 92 -0.13 6.20 16.37
CA GLN A 92 -1.22 6.78 17.17
C GLN A 92 -2.39 7.22 16.30
N HIS A 93 -2.12 7.89 15.17
CA HIS A 93 -3.17 8.27 14.21
C HIS A 93 -3.84 7.04 13.59
N GLU A 94 -3.09 5.97 13.32
CA GLU A 94 -3.68 4.72 12.84
C GLU A 94 -4.63 4.11 13.87
N ILE A 95 -4.25 4.10 15.15
CA ILE A 95 -5.10 3.62 16.24
C ILE A 95 -6.41 4.42 16.31
N GLU A 96 -6.34 5.74 16.20
CA GLU A 96 -7.52 6.60 16.18
C GLU A 96 -8.42 6.30 14.97
N GLN A 97 -7.83 6.18 13.80
CA GLN A 97 -8.54 5.86 12.55
C GLN A 97 -9.21 4.48 12.60
N LEU A 98 -8.48 3.44 13.01
CA LEU A 98 -9.00 2.08 13.08
C LEU A 98 -10.09 1.96 14.16
N ASN A 99 -9.91 2.62 15.31
CA ASN A 99 -10.92 2.63 16.37
C ASN A 99 -12.19 3.37 15.94
N TYR A 100 -12.05 4.48 15.20
CA TYR A 100 -13.18 5.26 14.72
C TYR A 100 -14.08 4.42 13.81
N TYR A 101 -13.49 3.68 12.87
CA TYR A 101 -14.24 2.81 11.95
C TYR A 101 -14.56 1.41 12.52
N GLY A 102 -14.04 1.07 13.71
CA GLY A 102 -14.22 -0.25 14.30
C GLY A 102 -13.40 -1.35 13.62
N TYR A 103 -12.33 -0.99 12.90
CA TYR A 103 -11.48 -1.97 12.24
C TYR A 103 -10.49 -2.64 13.21
N PRO A 104 -10.16 -3.92 13.00
CA PRO A 104 -9.12 -4.58 13.77
C PRO A 104 -7.75 -3.99 13.43
N TYR A 105 -6.81 -4.07 14.39
CA TYR A 105 -5.43 -3.74 14.11
C TYR A 105 -4.79 -4.83 13.26
N TYR A 106 -4.04 -4.44 12.23
CA TYR A 106 -3.36 -5.37 11.33
C TYR A 106 -1.97 -5.79 11.82
N TRP A 107 -1.44 -5.17 12.86
CA TRP A 107 -0.14 -5.49 13.45
C TRP A 107 -0.26 -6.50 14.61
N GLY A 108 0.86 -7.16 14.92
CA GLY A 108 0.92 -8.15 16.00
C GLY A 108 0.47 -9.56 15.61
N GLY A 109 0.09 -9.78 14.35
CA GLY A 109 -0.20 -11.09 13.77
C GLY A 109 0.94 -11.65 12.92
N THR A 110 0.73 -12.83 12.37
CA THR A 110 1.71 -13.54 11.52
C THR A 110 1.50 -13.32 10.03
N SER A 111 0.41 -12.67 9.63
CA SER A 111 0.03 -12.44 8.24
C SER A 111 0.03 -10.94 7.90
N LEU A 112 -0.10 -10.62 6.62
CA LEU A 112 -0.04 -9.23 6.12
C LEU A 112 -1.10 -8.30 6.76
N TRP A 113 -2.25 -8.84 7.16
CA TRP A 113 -3.37 -8.14 7.78
C TRP A 113 -3.71 -8.69 9.18
N GLY A 114 -2.69 -8.90 10.01
CA GLY A 114 -2.84 -9.48 11.32
C GLY A 114 -2.98 -11.00 11.26
N GLY A 115 -4.20 -11.55 11.39
CA GLY A 115 -4.48 -12.98 11.24
C GLY A 115 -4.70 -13.43 9.80
N GLU A 116 -4.88 -12.50 8.85
CA GLU A 116 -5.35 -12.78 7.49
C GLU A 116 -4.38 -12.27 6.42
N MET A 117 -4.44 -12.86 5.23
CA MET A 117 -3.59 -12.49 4.10
C MET A 117 -4.10 -11.28 3.33
N GLY A 118 -5.40 -10.99 3.38
CA GLY A 118 -6.02 -9.88 2.67
C GLY A 118 -7.01 -9.11 3.54
N PRO A 119 -7.25 -7.82 3.26
CA PRO A 119 -8.12 -6.98 4.06
C PRO A 119 -9.59 -7.43 4.03
N ASN A 120 -10.05 -8.00 2.92
CA ASN A 120 -11.42 -8.47 2.74
C ASN A 120 -11.74 -9.75 3.55
N MET A 121 -10.74 -10.48 4.00
CA MET A 121 -10.91 -11.66 4.85
C MET A 121 -11.18 -11.26 6.30
N ILE A 122 -10.77 -10.05 6.70
CA ILE A 122 -10.99 -9.52 8.05
C ILE A 122 -12.46 -9.10 8.25
N MET A 123 -13.11 -8.68 7.16
CA MET A 123 -14.49 -8.21 7.14
C MET A 123 -15.35 -9.08 6.20
N PRO A 124 -15.63 -10.35 6.53
CA PRO A 124 -16.50 -11.18 5.70
C PRO A 124 -17.92 -10.65 5.77
N GLY A 125 -18.45 -10.10 4.69
CA GLY A 125 -19.84 -9.68 4.65
C GLY A 125 -20.19 -8.51 3.75
N TYR A 126 -19.26 -8.00 2.96
CA TYR A 126 -19.55 -6.92 2.01
C TYR A 126 -20.49 -7.37 0.86
N GLU A 127 -20.73 -8.66 0.67
CA GLU A 127 -21.70 -9.19 -0.31
C GLU A 127 -23.16 -9.13 0.18
N GLY A 128 -23.53 -8.18 1.02
CA GLY A 128 -24.92 -8.00 1.50
C GLY A 128 -25.35 -9.02 2.57
N ARG A 129 -24.44 -9.78 3.15
CA ARG A 129 -24.73 -10.60 4.34
C ARG A 129 -24.53 -9.76 5.60
N ALA A 130 -25.47 -9.87 6.53
CA ALA A 130 -25.35 -9.28 7.84
C ALA A 130 -24.02 -9.70 8.48
N VAL A 131 -23.11 -8.75 8.64
CA VAL A 131 -21.83 -8.95 9.31
C VAL A 131 -22.13 -9.30 10.76
N ALA A 132 -21.64 -10.43 11.25
CA ALA A 132 -21.56 -10.64 12.69
C ALA A 132 -20.76 -9.47 13.28
N PRO A 133 -21.22 -8.83 14.37
CA PRO A 133 -20.47 -7.74 14.96
C PRO A 133 -19.03 -8.23 15.23
N LEU A 134 -18.04 -7.49 14.73
CA LEU A 134 -16.66 -7.74 15.12
C LEU A 134 -16.61 -7.75 16.65
N PRO A 135 -15.79 -8.60 17.28
CA PRO A 135 -15.64 -8.60 18.73
C PRO A 135 -15.29 -7.18 19.16
N VAL A 136 -16.22 -6.53 19.85
CA VAL A 136 -16.02 -5.19 20.37
C VAL A 136 -14.87 -5.27 21.35
N ARG A 137 -13.74 -4.64 21.01
CA ARG A 137 -12.61 -4.55 21.92
C ARG A 137 -13.05 -3.85 23.19
N THR A 138 -12.65 -4.42 24.31
CA THR A 138 -12.89 -3.82 25.61
C THR A 138 -12.13 -2.49 25.72
N GLU A 139 -12.64 -1.55 26.51
CA GLU A 139 -11.93 -0.30 26.79
C GLU A 139 -10.54 -0.54 27.40
N SER A 140 -10.37 -1.66 28.10
CA SER A 140 -9.08 -2.08 28.64
C SER A 140 -8.08 -2.44 27.54
N GLU A 141 -8.49 -3.17 26.49
CA GLU A 141 -7.63 -3.50 25.35
C GLU A 141 -7.26 -2.26 24.54
N LYS A 142 -8.21 -1.37 24.33
CA LYS A 142 -7.96 -0.08 23.67
C LYS A 142 -7.00 0.80 24.49
N ALA A 143 -7.16 0.83 25.82
CA ALA A 143 -6.28 1.58 26.71
C ALA A 143 -4.85 1.02 26.73
N GLN A 144 -4.70 -0.30 26.77
CA GLN A 144 -3.39 -0.96 26.71
C GLN A 144 -2.66 -0.66 25.40
N GLU A 145 -3.39 -0.69 24.27
CA GLU A 145 -2.79 -0.39 22.97
C GLU A 145 -2.38 1.07 22.85
N ARG A 146 -3.21 2.00 23.33
CA ARG A 146 -2.82 3.43 23.42
C ARG A 146 -1.57 3.64 24.27
N THR A 147 -1.46 2.93 25.39
CA THR A 147 -0.26 3.01 26.25
C THR A 147 0.96 2.45 25.55
N ARG A 148 0.83 1.34 24.82
CA ARG A 148 1.92 0.76 24.02
C ARG A 148 2.34 1.68 22.86
N ALA A 149 1.36 2.31 22.21
CA ALA A 149 1.62 3.27 21.14
C ALA A 149 2.31 4.53 21.67
N ALA A 150 1.83 5.08 22.79
CA ALA A 150 2.47 6.23 23.44
C ALA A 150 3.91 5.95 23.92
N ALA A 151 4.20 4.71 24.35
CA ALA A 151 5.56 4.30 24.69
C ALA A 151 6.51 4.17 23.47
N ARG A 152 5.96 4.22 22.25
CA ARG A 152 6.70 4.19 20.97
C ARG A 152 6.62 5.52 20.23
N GLU A 153 6.32 6.61 20.94
CA GLU A 153 6.12 7.93 20.35
C GLU A 153 7.38 8.47 19.65
N ASP A 154 8.57 7.94 20.01
CA ASP A 154 9.85 8.22 19.36
C ASP A 154 10.14 7.28 18.16
N ASP A 155 9.29 6.29 17.88
CA ASP A 155 9.45 5.41 16.73
C ASP A 155 9.10 6.17 15.44
N ASP A 156 10.03 6.12 14.48
CA ASP A 156 9.88 6.73 13.15
C ASP A 156 8.53 6.27 12.50
N PRO A 157 7.75 7.22 11.96
CA PRO A 157 6.51 6.88 11.28
C PRO A 157 6.78 5.90 10.13
N HIS A 158 6.12 4.74 10.15
CA HIS A 158 6.35 3.64 9.20
C HIS A 158 5.36 3.63 8.02
N LEU A 159 4.36 4.54 8.02
CA LEU A 159 3.50 4.72 6.86
C LEU A 159 4.03 5.82 5.96
N ARG A 160 4.36 5.44 4.75
CA ARG A 160 4.96 6.30 3.72
C ARG A 160 4.03 6.47 2.53
N SER A 161 4.08 7.66 1.94
CA SER A 161 3.37 7.96 0.69
C SER A 161 4.00 7.20 -0.48
N CYS A 162 3.17 6.56 -1.30
CA CYS A 162 3.64 5.96 -2.55
C CYS A 162 4.17 7.03 -3.51
N LYS A 163 3.58 8.22 -3.54
CA LYS A 163 4.10 9.33 -4.34
C LYS A 163 5.46 9.81 -3.87
N ALA A 164 5.72 9.79 -2.57
CA ALA A 164 6.99 10.27 -2.03
C ALA A 164 8.18 9.40 -2.50
N VAL A 165 7.97 8.11 -2.75
CA VAL A 165 9.04 7.22 -3.23
C VAL A 165 9.22 7.26 -4.76
N MET A 166 8.31 7.89 -5.51
CA MET A 166 8.51 8.07 -6.94
C MET A 166 9.72 8.97 -7.19
N GLY A 167 10.56 8.57 -8.14
CA GLY A 167 11.80 9.28 -8.44
C GLY A 167 12.97 8.94 -7.52
N TYR A 168 12.79 8.16 -6.45
CA TYR A 168 13.90 7.72 -5.61
C TYR A 168 14.92 6.94 -6.42
N HIS A 169 16.20 7.27 -6.22
CA HIS A 169 17.30 6.58 -6.88
C HIS A 169 17.46 5.16 -6.34
N ILE A 170 17.62 4.21 -7.25
CA ILE A 170 17.92 2.82 -6.90
C ILE A 170 19.41 2.59 -7.03
N HIS A 171 20.01 2.12 -5.94
CA HIS A 171 21.43 1.84 -5.84
C HIS A 171 21.66 0.35 -5.63
N ALA A 172 22.29 -0.29 -6.62
CA ALA A 172 22.77 -1.66 -6.52
C ALA A 172 24.08 -1.70 -5.71
N ALA A 173 24.58 -2.90 -5.42
CA ALA A 173 25.82 -3.08 -4.68
C ALA A 173 27.05 -2.42 -5.34
N ASP A 174 27.01 -2.26 -6.67
CA ASP A 174 28.10 -1.77 -7.51
C ASP A 174 27.79 -0.48 -8.29
N GLY A 175 26.70 0.23 -7.95
CA GLY A 175 26.36 1.54 -8.50
C GLY A 175 24.87 1.77 -8.79
N ASP A 176 24.57 2.93 -9.33
CA ASP A 176 23.18 3.32 -9.61
C ASP A 176 22.59 2.57 -10.80
N ILE A 177 21.31 2.20 -10.73
CA ILE A 177 20.59 1.47 -11.78
C ILE A 177 19.39 2.25 -12.33
N GLY A 178 18.96 3.31 -11.69
CA GLY A 178 17.83 4.11 -12.17
C GLY A 178 17.03 4.71 -11.04
N HIS A 179 15.72 4.86 -11.26
CA HIS A 179 14.83 5.45 -10.27
C HIS A 179 13.46 4.76 -10.25
N VAL A 180 12.78 4.85 -9.12
CA VAL A 180 11.43 4.32 -8.95
C VAL A 180 10.45 5.08 -9.84
N GLN A 181 9.74 4.35 -10.71
CA GLN A 181 8.71 4.92 -11.57
C GLN A 181 7.29 4.49 -11.18
N GLY A 182 7.14 3.39 -10.47
CA GLY A 182 5.85 2.87 -10.06
C GLY A 182 5.98 1.75 -9.04
N LEU A 183 4.86 1.37 -8.46
CA LEU A 183 4.74 0.25 -7.54
C LEU A 183 3.63 -0.67 -8.03
N LEU A 184 3.90 -1.97 -8.13
CA LEU A 184 2.89 -2.97 -8.47
C LEU A 184 2.34 -3.59 -7.19
N LEU A 185 1.05 -3.42 -6.96
CA LEU A 185 0.34 -4.03 -5.85
C LEU A 185 -0.48 -5.23 -6.29
N ASP A 186 -0.66 -6.17 -5.40
CA ASP A 186 -1.57 -7.31 -5.55
C ASP A 186 -2.98 -6.90 -5.08
N GLU A 187 -3.97 -6.98 -5.97
CA GLU A 187 -5.37 -6.61 -5.71
C GLU A 187 -6.00 -7.35 -4.52
N ALA A 188 -5.59 -8.59 -4.26
CA ALA A 188 -6.20 -9.41 -3.21
C ALA A 188 -5.64 -9.07 -1.82
N THR A 189 -4.34 -8.80 -1.75
CA THR A 189 -3.62 -8.63 -0.49
C THR A 189 -3.25 -7.18 -0.20
N TRP A 190 -3.31 -6.31 -1.21
CA TRP A 190 -2.82 -4.92 -1.17
C TRP A 190 -1.32 -4.83 -0.87
N ALA A 191 -0.60 -5.94 -1.01
CA ALA A 191 0.86 -5.96 -0.88
C ALA A 191 1.52 -5.39 -2.13
N ILE A 192 2.53 -4.55 -1.93
CA ILE A 192 3.42 -4.11 -2.99
C ILE A 192 4.36 -5.27 -3.31
N ARG A 193 4.25 -5.82 -4.51
CA ARG A 193 5.05 -6.96 -4.95
C ARG A 193 6.31 -6.54 -5.70
N TYR A 194 6.26 -5.39 -6.39
CA TYR A 194 7.39 -4.90 -7.17
C TYR A 194 7.50 -3.39 -7.15
N LEU A 195 8.73 -2.90 -7.15
CA LEU A 195 9.08 -1.56 -7.59
C LEU A 195 9.34 -1.65 -9.10
N VAL A 196 8.72 -0.77 -9.87
CA VAL A 196 9.04 -0.57 -11.28
C VAL A 196 10.15 0.46 -11.36
N VAL A 197 11.28 0.08 -11.90
CA VAL A 197 12.47 0.92 -11.99
C VAL A 197 12.72 1.30 -13.43
N ASP A 198 12.84 2.60 -13.68
CA ASP A 198 13.27 3.14 -14.97
C ASP A 198 14.80 3.23 -14.98
N THR A 199 15.42 2.51 -15.91
CA THR A 199 16.88 2.43 -16.05
C THR A 199 17.42 3.33 -17.15
N SER A 200 16.61 4.25 -17.69
CA SER A 200 16.92 5.08 -18.85
C SER A 200 18.21 5.92 -18.71
N ASN A 201 18.65 6.19 -17.48
CA ASN A 201 19.86 6.97 -17.21
C ASN A 201 21.15 6.20 -17.55
N TRP A 202 21.14 4.87 -17.67
CA TRP A 202 22.31 4.06 -17.97
C TRP A 202 22.03 2.90 -18.93
N TRP A 203 20.78 2.47 -19.07
CA TRP A 203 20.36 1.40 -19.98
C TRP A 203 19.06 1.81 -20.67
N LEU A 204 19.19 2.45 -21.83
CA LEU A 204 18.10 3.14 -22.53
C LEU A 204 16.88 2.27 -22.81
N GLY A 205 15.72 2.79 -22.41
CA GLY A 205 14.41 2.26 -22.81
C GLY A 205 13.93 1.04 -22.05
N HIS A 206 14.60 0.63 -21.00
CA HIS A 206 14.23 -0.56 -20.25
C HIS A 206 13.62 -0.22 -18.90
N LYS A 207 12.60 -0.98 -18.51
CA LYS A 207 12.03 -1.00 -17.16
C LYS A 207 12.26 -2.38 -16.59
N VAL A 208 12.66 -2.41 -15.34
CA VAL A 208 12.90 -3.66 -14.61
C VAL A 208 12.07 -3.67 -13.34
N LEU A 209 11.81 -4.86 -12.84
CA LEU A 209 11.13 -5.06 -11.57
C LEU A 209 12.14 -5.33 -10.47
N ILE A 210 11.90 -4.80 -9.29
CA ILE A 210 12.65 -5.12 -8.07
C ILE A 210 11.66 -5.51 -6.98
N VAL A 211 11.92 -6.64 -6.35
CA VAL A 211 11.07 -7.15 -5.25
C VAL A 211 11.44 -6.41 -3.96
N PRO A 212 10.45 -5.93 -3.18
CA PRO A 212 10.71 -5.25 -1.91
C PRO A 212 11.62 -6.00 -0.94
N GLN A 213 11.56 -7.34 -0.93
CA GLN A 213 12.42 -8.18 -0.08
C GLN A 213 13.91 -8.12 -0.45
N TRP A 214 14.27 -7.52 -1.58
CA TRP A 214 15.66 -7.31 -2.01
C TRP A 214 16.18 -5.91 -1.67
N VAL A 215 15.33 -5.10 -1.05
CA VAL A 215 15.70 -3.78 -0.53
C VAL A 215 16.43 -3.99 0.80
N ASP A 216 17.67 -3.52 0.86
CA ASP A 216 18.46 -3.55 2.09
C ASP A 216 18.16 -2.36 3.00
N ASN A 217 17.95 -1.18 2.38
CA ASN A 217 17.74 0.06 3.11
C ASN A 217 17.05 1.13 2.23
N ILE A 218 16.25 1.97 2.87
CA ILE A 218 15.68 3.18 2.25
C ILE A 218 16.16 4.39 3.05
N SER A 219 16.93 5.26 2.38
CA SER A 219 17.25 6.58 2.92
C SER A 219 16.19 7.58 2.49
N TRP A 220 15.28 7.89 3.39
CA TRP A 220 14.19 8.85 3.13
C TRP A 220 14.73 10.27 2.93
N ALA A 221 15.81 10.63 3.66
CA ALA A 221 16.44 11.94 3.54
C ALA A 221 17.16 12.14 2.19
N ASP A 222 17.78 11.08 1.68
CA ASP A 222 18.56 11.12 0.44
C ASP A 222 17.75 10.69 -0.80
N ALA A 223 16.47 10.36 -0.63
CA ALA A 223 15.59 9.82 -1.67
C ALA A 223 16.23 8.63 -2.42
N LYS A 224 16.74 7.65 -1.65
CA LYS A 224 17.54 6.54 -2.16
C LYS A 224 17.08 5.20 -1.61
N VAL A 225 16.98 4.21 -2.50
CA VAL A 225 16.69 2.80 -2.18
C VAL A 225 17.92 1.98 -2.52
N SER A 226 18.50 1.30 -1.55
CA SER A 226 19.63 0.38 -1.73
C SER A 226 19.11 -1.05 -1.85
N VAL A 227 19.64 -1.79 -2.84
CA VAL A 227 19.20 -3.15 -3.14
C VAL A 227 20.36 -4.13 -3.18
N ASN A 228 20.12 -5.36 -2.72
CA ASN A 228 21.08 -6.46 -2.72
C ASN A 228 21.12 -7.16 -4.09
N LEU A 229 21.47 -6.39 -5.11
CA LEU A 229 21.63 -6.87 -6.49
C LEU A 229 22.87 -6.19 -7.10
N SER A 230 23.48 -6.82 -8.11
CA SER A 230 24.49 -6.15 -8.95
C SER A 230 23.84 -5.50 -10.15
N ARG A 231 24.48 -4.47 -10.70
CA ARG A 231 24.03 -3.82 -11.95
C ARG A 231 23.94 -4.83 -13.11
N GLN A 232 24.88 -5.76 -13.20
CA GLN A 232 24.87 -6.78 -14.24
C GLN A 232 23.64 -7.69 -14.11
N ALA A 233 23.30 -8.15 -12.89
CA ALA A 233 22.12 -8.97 -12.66
C ALA A 233 20.82 -8.23 -13.07
N VAL A 234 20.75 -6.92 -12.82
CA VAL A 234 19.62 -6.09 -13.24
C VAL A 234 19.58 -5.89 -14.76
N GLN A 235 20.76 -5.75 -15.40
CA GLN A 235 20.86 -5.60 -16.84
C GLN A 235 20.42 -6.86 -17.61
N ASP A 236 20.74 -8.02 -17.07
CA ASP A 236 20.40 -9.32 -17.68
C ASP A 236 18.96 -9.78 -17.33
N ALA A 237 18.26 -9.01 -16.50
CA ALA A 237 16.90 -9.35 -16.06
C ALA A 237 15.86 -9.22 -17.20
N PRO A 238 14.77 -10.01 -17.15
CA PRO A 238 13.64 -9.82 -18.04
C PRO A 238 13.10 -8.40 -17.97
N VAL A 239 12.94 -7.78 -19.14
CA VAL A 239 12.39 -6.41 -19.26
C VAL A 239 10.91 -6.43 -18.92
N TYR A 240 10.47 -5.49 -18.06
CA TYR A 240 9.07 -5.29 -17.77
C TYR A 240 8.40 -4.40 -18.81
N ASN A 241 7.33 -4.92 -19.44
CA ASN A 241 6.47 -4.14 -20.33
C ASN A 241 5.18 -3.73 -19.59
N PRO A 242 4.96 -2.46 -19.23
CA PRO A 242 3.75 -2.02 -18.54
C PRO A 242 2.47 -2.14 -19.37
N ALA A 243 2.56 -2.31 -20.69
CA ALA A 243 1.41 -2.52 -21.56
C ALA A 243 0.89 -3.97 -21.52
N GLU A 244 1.64 -4.88 -20.96
CA GLU A 244 1.30 -6.30 -20.85
C GLU A 244 0.94 -6.67 -19.41
N THR A 245 -0.01 -7.60 -19.27
CA THR A 245 -0.32 -8.17 -17.96
C THR A 245 0.84 -9.04 -17.49
N LEU A 246 1.36 -8.76 -16.30
CA LEU A 246 2.39 -9.61 -15.70
C LEU A 246 1.74 -10.93 -15.23
N GLU A 247 1.92 -11.98 -16.03
CA GLU A 247 1.42 -13.30 -15.73
C GLU A 247 2.33 -14.03 -14.74
N ARG A 248 1.79 -14.99 -13.99
CA ARG A 248 2.53 -15.81 -13.03
C ARG A 248 3.76 -16.50 -13.62
N LYS A 249 3.69 -16.89 -14.90
CA LYS A 249 4.82 -17.49 -15.62
C LYS A 249 5.98 -16.50 -15.77
N HIS A 250 5.70 -15.25 -16.10
CA HIS A 250 6.72 -14.22 -16.22
C HIS A 250 7.34 -13.88 -14.85
N GLU A 251 6.53 -13.88 -13.78
CA GLU A 251 7.04 -13.74 -12.43
C GLU A 251 7.98 -14.90 -12.05
N ASP A 252 7.63 -16.14 -12.39
CA ASP A 252 8.46 -17.33 -12.14
C ASP A 252 9.80 -17.26 -12.89
N ASP A 253 9.78 -16.87 -14.17
CA ASP A 253 11.01 -16.68 -14.97
C ASP A 253 11.89 -15.57 -14.39
N PHE A 254 11.27 -14.50 -13.87
CA PHE A 254 11.96 -13.41 -13.21
C PHE A 254 12.65 -13.86 -11.91
N PHE A 255 11.97 -14.58 -11.01
CA PHE A 255 12.58 -15.10 -9.78
C PHE A 255 13.69 -16.12 -10.07
N LYS A 256 13.51 -16.98 -11.08
CA LYS A 256 14.54 -17.93 -11.55
C LYS A 256 15.80 -17.22 -12.04
N HIS A 257 15.64 -16.11 -12.78
CA HIS A 257 16.78 -15.31 -13.24
C HIS A 257 17.68 -14.87 -12.08
N TYR A 258 17.07 -14.40 -10.98
CA TYR A 258 17.82 -13.97 -9.79
C TYR A 258 18.20 -15.12 -8.84
N GLY A 259 17.80 -16.38 -9.14
CA GLY A 259 18.06 -17.53 -8.29
C GLY A 259 17.43 -17.43 -6.91
N ARG A 260 16.24 -16.79 -6.82
CA ARG A 260 15.53 -16.54 -5.57
C ARG A 260 14.19 -17.25 -5.53
N ALA A 261 13.72 -17.60 -4.32
CA ALA A 261 12.42 -18.21 -4.11
C ALA A 261 11.29 -17.21 -4.39
N ASN A 262 10.18 -17.71 -4.92
CA ASN A 262 8.99 -16.90 -5.18
C ASN A 262 8.31 -16.48 -3.86
N TYR A 263 7.65 -15.31 -3.85
CA TYR A 263 6.94 -14.83 -2.65
C TYR A 263 5.64 -15.62 -2.33
N TRP A 264 5.21 -16.49 -3.22
CA TRP A 264 4.04 -17.34 -3.04
C TRP A 264 4.36 -18.78 -2.62
N ASP A 265 5.63 -19.14 -2.47
CA ASP A 265 6.10 -20.47 -2.05
C ASP A 265 6.21 -20.60 -0.51
N HIS A 266 5.78 -19.56 0.22
CA HIS A 266 5.88 -19.46 1.68
C HIS A 266 4.53 -19.40 2.37
#